data_39251a1107d9ed43917a17a5b90d352f
#
_entry.id   39251a1107d9ed43917a17a5b90d352f
#
_cell.length_a   1.000
_cell.length_b   1.000
_cell.length_c   1.000
_cell.angle_alpha   90.00
_cell.angle_beta   90.00
_cell.angle_gamma   90.00
#
_symmetry.space_group_name_H-M   'P 1'
#
loop_
_entity.id
_entity.type
_entity.pdbx_description
1 polymer ?
#
loop_
_entity_poly.entity_id
_entity_poly.type
_entity_poly.pdbx_seq_one_letter_code
_entity_poly.pdbx_strand_id
1 'polypeptide(L)'
;LFPYTTLFRSLCMMNGLGHDERLSQFVPKSQIFLAVTMWTAGLRGPGQLLLEGEGSIDFQRADGKKDPRTQEIADILNQAHLNAAISNDVFKAIWSKATLNSVLNPLCTILDKTIGELGAYDHSRAMIRPIIEEIVDVAHAKNVDIHINDLISKIEAAYPDHAQGLHYPSMHQDYNHGRLTEIDYLNGQIVDYGKSLGIETPNNELITHLIHQLEMKLNINEY
;
A
#
# COMPACT_ATOMS: atom_id res chain seq x y z
N LEU A 1 2.08 -25.40 16.82
CA LEU A 1 2.43 -24.43 17.87
C LEU A 1 3.95 -24.39 17.95
N PHE A 2 4.56 -23.30 17.48
CA PHE A 2 6.01 -23.11 17.55
C PHE A 2 6.41 -22.79 19.01
N PRO A 3 7.33 -23.53 19.61
CA PRO A 3 7.71 -23.35 21.02
C PRO A 3 8.52 -22.07 21.30
N TYR A 4 8.77 -21.22 20.28
CA TYR A 4 9.60 -20.01 20.36
C TYR A 4 8.85 -18.70 20.13
N THR A 5 7.54 -18.66 20.38
CA THR A 5 6.68 -17.50 20.12
C THR A 5 7.13 -16.20 20.84
N THR A 6 7.86 -16.31 21.94
CA THR A 6 8.38 -15.14 22.69
C THR A 6 9.57 -14.44 22.01
N LEU A 7 10.30 -15.14 21.14
CA LEU A 7 11.45 -14.61 20.40
C LEU A 7 11.11 -14.14 19.00
N PHE A 8 9.97 -14.59 18.45
CA PHE A 8 9.55 -14.26 17.10
C PHE A 8 9.11 -12.79 17.01
N ARG A 9 9.53 -12.12 15.92
CA ARG A 9 9.10 -10.78 15.53
C ARG A 9 8.75 -10.80 14.05
N SER A 10 7.71 -10.07 13.67
CA SER A 10 7.34 -9.88 12.27
C SER A 10 7.56 -8.42 11.89
N LEU A 11 8.30 -8.16 10.81
CA LEU A 11 8.35 -6.87 10.14
C LEU A 11 7.54 -6.97 8.86
N CYS A 12 6.36 -6.35 8.84
CA CYS A 12 5.45 -6.34 7.70
C CYS A 12 5.73 -5.12 6.82
N MET A 13 6.20 -5.36 5.61
CA MET A 13 6.47 -4.34 4.59
C MET A 13 5.54 -4.45 3.37
N MET A 14 4.46 -5.22 3.49
CA MET A 14 3.48 -5.42 2.42
C MET A 14 2.69 -4.14 2.15
N ASN A 15 2.35 -3.89 0.89
CA ASN A 15 1.42 -2.83 0.53
C ASN A 15 0.01 -3.13 1.03
N GLY A 16 -0.82 -2.07 1.14
CA GLY A 16 -2.21 -2.19 1.52
C GLY A 16 -2.46 -2.07 3.03
N LEU A 17 -3.66 -2.43 3.42
CA LEU A 17 -4.23 -2.22 4.75
C LEU A 17 -4.61 -3.56 5.42
N GLY A 18 -4.88 -3.54 6.73
CA GLY A 18 -5.39 -4.70 7.48
C GLY A 18 -4.34 -5.74 7.87
N HIS A 19 -3.07 -5.56 7.55
CA HIS A 19 -2.03 -6.54 7.84
C HIS A 19 -1.75 -6.71 9.34
N ASP A 20 -1.86 -5.62 10.12
CA ASP A 20 -1.71 -5.68 11.58
C ASP A 20 -2.82 -6.50 12.23
N GLU A 21 -4.06 -6.38 11.75
CA GLU A 21 -5.23 -7.11 12.23
C GLU A 21 -5.09 -8.61 11.90
N ARG A 22 -4.66 -8.94 10.67
CA ARG A 22 -4.42 -10.33 10.24
C ARG A 22 -3.27 -10.98 10.99
N LEU A 23 -2.14 -10.30 11.15
CA LEU A 23 -0.99 -10.81 11.89
C LEU A 23 -1.30 -10.96 13.38
N SER A 24 -2.13 -10.09 13.95
CA SER A 24 -2.50 -10.14 15.36
C SER A 24 -3.35 -11.37 15.75
N GLN A 25 -3.89 -12.09 14.76
CA GLN A 25 -4.55 -13.38 14.99
C GLN A 25 -3.54 -14.50 15.36
N PHE A 26 -2.28 -14.33 15.01
CA PHE A 26 -1.22 -15.33 15.23
C PHE A 26 -0.23 -14.94 16.31
N VAL A 27 0.05 -13.65 16.46
CA VAL A 27 1.02 -13.12 17.43
C VAL A 27 0.53 -11.79 18.00
N PRO A 28 0.87 -11.46 19.25
CA PRO A 28 0.46 -10.19 19.86
C PRO A 28 1.07 -8.99 19.14
N LYS A 29 0.35 -7.86 19.11
CA LYS A 29 0.80 -6.61 18.45
C LYS A 29 2.18 -6.12 18.92
N SER A 30 2.59 -6.46 20.14
CA SER A 30 3.94 -6.17 20.66
C SER A 30 5.07 -6.93 19.94
N GLN A 31 4.74 -7.90 19.11
CA GLN A 31 5.69 -8.69 18.29
C GLN A 31 5.60 -8.33 16.79
N ILE A 32 4.71 -7.42 16.42
CA ILE A 32 4.51 -6.98 15.04
C ILE A 32 5.11 -5.58 14.87
N PHE A 33 5.92 -5.42 13.86
CA PHE A 33 6.37 -4.13 13.34
C PHE A 33 5.75 -3.92 11.97
N LEU A 34 5.14 -2.76 11.79
CA LEU A 34 4.58 -2.34 10.51
C LEU A 34 5.55 -1.37 9.86
N ALA A 35 5.69 -1.46 8.55
CA ALA A 35 6.60 -0.59 7.82
C ALA A 35 5.98 -0.11 6.50
N VAL A 36 6.39 1.08 6.10
CA VAL A 36 6.22 1.59 4.74
C VAL A 36 7.58 1.60 4.07
N THR A 37 7.69 0.97 2.93
CA THR A 37 8.89 1.05 2.10
C THR A 37 8.64 1.91 0.87
N MET A 38 9.61 2.76 0.54
CA MET A 38 9.67 3.55 -0.70
C MET A 38 10.71 2.99 -1.68
N TRP A 39 11.29 1.83 -1.38
CA TRP A 39 12.15 1.14 -2.31
C TRP A 39 11.35 0.59 -3.50
N THR A 40 11.82 0.88 -4.71
CA THR A 40 11.35 0.25 -5.94
C THR A 40 12.35 -0.83 -6.33
N ALA A 41 11.87 -2.06 -6.40
CA ALA A 41 12.71 -3.22 -6.70
C ALA A 41 11.97 -4.20 -7.62
N GLY A 42 12.68 -4.75 -8.60
CA GLY A 42 12.16 -5.75 -9.51
C GLY A 42 13.12 -6.92 -9.69
N LEU A 43 12.60 -8.13 -9.88
CA LEU A 43 13.39 -9.30 -10.26
C LEU A 43 13.50 -9.38 -11.78
N ARG A 44 14.71 -9.36 -12.32
CA ARG A 44 14.99 -9.60 -13.76
C ARG A 44 15.21 -11.08 -14.08
N GLY A 45 15.41 -11.90 -13.04
CA GLY A 45 15.65 -13.32 -13.13
C GLY A 45 16.08 -13.90 -11.79
N PRO A 46 16.33 -15.20 -11.68
CA PRO A 46 16.80 -15.80 -10.43
C PRO A 46 18.08 -15.14 -9.93
N GLY A 47 18.04 -14.59 -8.71
CA GLY A 47 19.18 -13.92 -8.08
C GLY A 47 19.55 -12.56 -8.69
N GLN A 48 18.76 -12.00 -9.62
CA GLN A 48 19.01 -10.72 -10.27
C GLN A 48 17.98 -9.68 -9.80
N LEU A 49 18.37 -8.85 -8.86
CA LEU A 49 17.55 -7.73 -8.34
C LEU A 49 17.93 -6.44 -9.07
N LEU A 50 16.92 -5.74 -9.57
CA LEU A 50 17.04 -4.36 -10.01
C LEU A 50 16.49 -3.46 -8.90
N LEU A 51 17.30 -2.52 -8.41
CA LEU A 51 16.88 -1.42 -7.56
C LEU A 51 16.81 -0.15 -8.39
N GLU A 52 15.73 0.62 -8.25
CA GLU A 52 15.55 1.89 -8.93
C GLU A 52 15.57 3.03 -7.90
N GLY A 53 16.51 3.95 -8.09
CA GLY A 53 16.68 5.12 -7.22
C GLY A 53 17.12 4.79 -5.79
N GLU A 54 16.80 5.72 -4.88
CA GLU A 54 17.00 5.59 -3.44
C GLU A 54 15.66 5.48 -2.75
N GLY A 55 15.50 4.53 -1.86
CA GLY A 55 14.30 4.33 -1.07
C GLY A 55 14.54 4.50 0.43
N SER A 56 13.48 4.39 1.20
CA SER A 56 13.51 4.37 2.66
C SER A 56 12.57 3.32 3.22
N ILE A 57 12.75 3.00 4.50
CA ILE A 57 11.82 2.18 5.27
C ILE A 57 11.48 2.95 6.54
N ASP A 58 10.22 3.37 6.67
CA ASP A 58 9.71 3.93 7.92
C ASP A 58 8.92 2.86 8.65
N PHE A 59 9.23 2.59 9.91
CA PHE A 59 8.56 1.51 10.65
C PHE A 59 8.32 1.84 12.11
N GLN A 60 7.34 1.14 12.70
CA GLN A 60 6.95 1.27 14.09
C GLN A 60 6.35 -0.03 14.59
N ARG A 61 6.42 -0.28 15.90
CA ARG A 61 5.70 -1.41 16.52
C ARG A 61 4.18 -1.17 16.44
N ALA A 62 3.41 -2.22 16.10
CA ALA A 62 1.98 -2.13 15.80
C ALA A 62 1.11 -1.66 16.99
N ASP A 63 1.59 -1.75 18.23
CA ASP A 63 0.90 -1.21 19.42
C ASP A 63 1.35 0.22 19.78
N GLY A 64 2.21 0.85 18.96
CA GLY A 64 2.71 2.22 19.15
C GLY A 64 3.65 2.41 20.34
N LYS A 65 3.95 1.36 21.12
CA LYS A 65 4.78 1.48 22.32
C LYS A 65 6.27 1.42 21.98
N LYS A 66 7.07 2.16 22.75
CA LYS A 66 8.54 2.11 22.63
C LYS A 66 9.06 0.73 23.05
N ASP A 67 10.02 0.21 22.30
CA ASP A 67 10.72 -1.04 22.58
C ASP A 67 12.21 -0.84 22.19
N PRO A 68 13.18 -1.13 23.07
CA PRO A 68 14.60 -1.02 22.75
C PRO A 68 15.00 -1.77 21.47
N ARG A 69 14.33 -2.89 21.19
CA ARG A 69 14.57 -3.71 19.98
C ARG A 69 14.20 -2.98 18.67
N THR A 70 13.37 -1.93 18.74
CA THR A 70 13.09 -1.11 17.55
C THR A 70 14.37 -0.48 17.02
N GLN A 71 15.26 -0.03 17.91
CA GLN A 71 16.55 0.51 17.50
C GLN A 71 17.46 -0.58 16.91
N GLU A 72 17.50 -1.77 17.50
CA GLU A 72 18.26 -2.91 16.97
C GLU A 72 17.84 -3.26 15.53
N ILE A 73 16.52 -3.25 15.25
CA ILE A 73 15.99 -3.48 13.91
C ILE A 73 16.43 -2.36 12.95
N ALA A 74 16.34 -1.09 13.37
CA ALA A 74 16.80 0.04 12.57
C ALA A 74 18.29 -0.07 12.23
N ASP A 75 19.10 -0.44 13.20
CA ASP A 75 20.55 -0.58 13.03
C ASP A 75 20.88 -1.71 12.02
N ILE A 76 20.20 -2.86 12.13
CA ILE A 76 20.36 -3.98 11.18
C ILE A 76 19.98 -3.56 9.75
N LEU A 77 18.84 -2.90 9.58
CA LEU A 77 18.36 -2.44 8.27
C LEU A 77 19.32 -1.38 7.68
N ASN A 78 19.85 -0.49 8.53
CA ASN A 78 20.79 0.56 8.09
C ASN A 78 22.18 0.00 7.77
N GLN A 79 22.65 -1.06 8.46
CA GLN A 79 23.84 -1.80 8.06
C GLN A 79 23.68 -2.44 6.67
N ALA A 80 22.45 -2.79 6.29
CA ALA A 80 22.11 -3.26 4.94
C ALA A 80 21.84 -2.11 3.92
N HIS A 81 22.11 -0.85 4.29
CA HIS A 81 21.88 0.34 3.46
C HIS A 81 20.42 0.55 3.01
N LEU A 82 19.44 0.18 3.85
CA LEU A 82 18.02 0.27 3.52
C LEU A 82 17.37 1.59 3.96
N ASN A 83 18.11 2.55 4.51
CA ASN A 83 17.62 3.86 4.96
C ASN A 83 16.40 3.73 5.88
N ALA A 84 16.53 2.93 6.95
CA ALA A 84 15.46 2.68 7.87
C ALA A 84 15.37 3.75 8.96
N ALA A 85 14.15 4.24 9.22
CA ALA A 85 13.83 5.19 10.27
C ALA A 85 12.68 4.69 11.14
N ILE A 86 12.73 5.02 12.44
CA ILE A 86 11.65 4.72 13.37
C ILE A 86 10.59 5.80 13.22
N SER A 87 9.41 5.40 12.77
CA SER A 87 8.26 6.30 12.60
C SER A 87 7.62 6.66 13.95
N ASN A 88 7.10 7.88 14.03
CA ASN A 88 6.23 8.29 15.14
C ASN A 88 4.76 7.95 14.88
N ASP A 89 4.38 7.76 13.61
CA ASP A 89 3.03 7.41 13.17
C ASP A 89 3.09 6.63 11.85
N VAL A 90 3.37 5.35 11.97
CA VAL A 90 3.44 4.45 10.80
C VAL A 90 2.07 4.26 10.16
N PHE A 91 0.98 4.34 10.94
CA PHE A 91 -0.37 4.17 10.38
C PHE A 91 -0.71 5.28 9.40
N LYS A 92 -0.40 6.53 9.74
CA LYS A 92 -0.57 7.67 8.82
C LYS A 92 0.24 7.47 7.52
N ALA A 93 1.46 6.97 7.61
CA ALA A 93 2.30 6.69 6.45
C ALA A 93 1.72 5.54 5.60
N ILE A 94 1.28 4.43 6.23
CA ILE A 94 0.65 3.29 5.56
C ILE A 94 -0.63 3.74 4.83
N TRP A 95 -1.54 4.45 5.51
CA TRP A 95 -2.78 4.92 4.92
C TRP A 95 -2.54 5.92 3.78
N SER A 96 -1.57 6.84 3.93
CA SER A 96 -1.19 7.75 2.85
C SER A 96 -0.71 7.00 1.61
N LYS A 97 0.19 6.03 1.76
CA LYS A 97 0.68 5.20 0.65
C LYS A 97 -0.43 4.33 0.06
N ALA A 98 -1.25 3.70 0.92
CA ALA A 98 -2.37 2.88 0.48
C ALA A 98 -3.38 3.70 -0.33
N THR A 99 -3.66 4.96 0.04
CA THR A 99 -4.52 5.85 -0.73
C THR A 99 -3.97 6.12 -2.13
N LEU A 100 -2.68 6.46 -2.24
CA LEU A 100 -2.04 6.65 -3.54
C LEU A 100 -2.18 5.39 -4.41
N ASN A 101 -1.90 4.23 -3.83
CA ASN A 101 -2.02 2.94 -4.52
C ASN A 101 -3.49 2.62 -4.89
N SER A 102 -4.45 2.89 -4.01
CA SER A 102 -5.89 2.66 -4.27
C SER A 102 -6.47 3.55 -5.37
N VAL A 103 -5.80 4.65 -5.69
CA VAL A 103 -6.17 5.54 -6.79
C VAL A 103 -5.40 5.18 -8.07
N LEU A 104 -4.07 5.23 -8.00
CA LEU A 104 -3.23 5.12 -9.19
C LEU A 104 -3.22 3.70 -9.76
N ASN A 105 -3.07 2.68 -8.90
CA ASN A 105 -2.91 1.31 -9.36
C ASN A 105 -4.14 0.82 -10.15
N PRO A 106 -5.36 0.82 -9.60
CA PRO A 106 -6.51 0.30 -10.31
C PRO A 106 -6.91 1.15 -11.50
N LEU A 107 -6.87 2.49 -11.41
CA LEU A 107 -7.26 3.35 -12.52
C LEU A 107 -6.30 3.19 -13.72
N CYS A 108 -5.00 3.16 -13.48
CA CYS A 108 -4.02 2.88 -14.54
C CYS A 108 -4.19 1.48 -15.13
N THR A 109 -4.54 0.47 -14.31
CA THR A 109 -4.77 -0.90 -14.77
C THR A 109 -6.03 -1.00 -15.63
N ILE A 110 -7.15 -0.41 -15.18
CA ILE A 110 -8.44 -0.43 -15.89
C ILE A 110 -8.34 0.31 -17.22
N LEU A 111 -7.62 1.44 -17.24
CA LEU A 111 -7.53 2.31 -18.41
C LEU A 111 -6.34 1.98 -19.33
N ASP A 112 -5.48 1.04 -18.93
CA ASP A 112 -4.22 0.70 -19.61
C ASP A 112 -3.35 1.94 -19.87
N LYS A 113 -3.10 2.72 -18.81
CA LYS A 113 -2.38 4.00 -18.88
C LYS A 113 -1.24 4.07 -17.88
N THR A 114 -0.22 4.85 -18.23
CA THR A 114 0.79 5.29 -17.29
C THR A 114 0.22 6.31 -16.30
N ILE A 115 0.94 6.56 -15.21
CA ILE A 115 0.56 7.56 -14.19
C ILE A 115 0.41 8.97 -14.83
N GLY A 116 1.31 9.36 -15.72
CA GLY A 116 1.26 10.65 -16.40
C GLY A 116 0.08 10.76 -17.36
N GLU A 117 -0.21 9.71 -18.13
CA GLU A 117 -1.38 9.68 -19.03
C GLU A 117 -2.70 9.76 -18.28
N LEU A 118 -2.78 9.16 -17.06
CA LEU A 118 -3.93 9.32 -16.18
C LEU A 118 -4.06 10.79 -15.74
N GLY A 119 -2.95 11.41 -15.35
CA GLY A 119 -2.89 12.82 -14.91
C GLY A 119 -3.16 13.83 -16.01
N ALA A 120 -2.86 13.50 -17.28
CA ALA A 120 -3.07 14.37 -18.42
C ALA A 120 -4.55 14.60 -18.79
N TYR A 121 -5.47 13.84 -18.18
CA TYR A 121 -6.90 14.07 -18.37
C TYR A 121 -7.37 15.29 -17.58
N ASP A 122 -7.98 16.28 -18.25
CA ASP A 122 -8.37 17.57 -17.66
C ASP A 122 -9.27 17.45 -16.41
N HIS A 123 -10.04 16.36 -16.31
CA HIS A 123 -10.90 16.08 -15.17
C HIS A 123 -10.34 15.01 -14.21
N SER A 124 -9.03 14.69 -14.30
CA SER A 124 -8.40 13.66 -13.45
C SER A 124 -8.65 13.94 -11.96
N ARG A 125 -8.49 15.18 -11.51
CA ARG A 125 -8.74 15.59 -10.13
C ARG A 125 -10.20 15.36 -9.69
N ALA A 126 -11.16 15.66 -10.57
CA ALA A 126 -12.58 15.42 -10.27
C ALA A 126 -12.91 13.93 -10.19
N MET A 127 -12.22 13.11 -10.99
CA MET A 127 -12.36 11.65 -10.99
C MET A 127 -11.79 11.00 -9.74
N ILE A 128 -10.61 11.42 -9.26
CA ILE A 128 -9.95 10.80 -8.12
C ILE A 128 -10.50 11.26 -6.76
N ARG A 129 -11.04 12.49 -6.70
CA ARG A 129 -11.49 13.10 -5.45
C ARG A 129 -12.51 12.25 -4.68
N PRO A 130 -13.62 11.76 -5.27
CA PRO A 130 -14.61 10.97 -4.53
C PRO A 130 -14.04 9.65 -3.99
N ILE A 131 -13.09 9.03 -4.70
CA ILE A 131 -12.40 7.82 -4.22
C ILE A 131 -11.63 8.13 -2.94
N ILE A 132 -10.90 9.26 -2.92
CA ILE A 132 -10.09 9.67 -1.78
C ILE A 132 -10.97 10.11 -0.61
N GLU A 133 -12.11 10.78 -0.86
CA GLU A 133 -13.07 11.19 0.17
C GLU A 133 -13.54 9.98 0.98
N GLU A 134 -13.98 8.92 0.32
CA GLU A 134 -14.37 7.67 0.99
C GLU A 134 -13.24 7.07 1.83
N ILE A 135 -12.00 7.05 1.31
CA ILE A 135 -10.83 6.54 2.04
C ILE A 135 -10.54 7.38 3.28
N VAL A 136 -10.63 8.72 3.17
CA VAL A 136 -10.41 9.65 4.29
C VAL A 136 -11.47 9.46 5.37
N ASP A 137 -12.74 9.30 5.00
CA ASP A 137 -13.82 9.07 5.96
C ASP A 137 -13.61 7.77 6.75
N VAL A 138 -13.23 6.69 6.08
CA VAL A 138 -12.89 5.42 6.71
C VAL A 138 -11.65 5.55 7.60
N ALA A 139 -10.60 6.26 7.14
CA ALA A 139 -9.39 6.49 7.91
C ALA A 139 -9.66 7.25 9.21
N HIS A 140 -10.45 8.33 9.14
CA HIS A 140 -10.83 9.12 10.31
C HIS A 140 -11.62 8.29 11.32
N ALA A 141 -12.55 7.45 10.87
CA ALA A 141 -13.29 6.52 11.75
C ALA A 141 -12.37 5.47 12.40
N LYS A 142 -11.22 5.18 11.80
CA LYS A 142 -10.15 4.33 12.36
C LYS A 142 -9.10 5.14 13.14
N ASN A 143 -9.35 6.41 13.44
CA ASN A 143 -8.45 7.34 14.15
C ASN A 143 -7.11 7.57 13.43
N VAL A 144 -7.11 7.57 12.11
CA VAL A 144 -5.94 7.93 11.29
C VAL A 144 -6.16 9.30 10.66
N ASP A 145 -5.33 10.27 11.05
CA ASP A 145 -5.45 11.67 10.63
C ASP A 145 -4.73 11.91 9.28
N ILE A 146 -5.45 11.71 8.18
CA ILE A 146 -5.02 12.03 6.82
C ILE A 146 -5.95 13.07 6.19
N HIS A 147 -5.41 13.90 5.30
CA HIS A 147 -6.15 15.00 4.71
C HIS A 147 -6.24 14.88 3.19
N ILE A 148 -7.45 15.06 2.67
CA ILE A 148 -7.75 14.90 1.24
C ILE A 148 -6.85 15.75 0.34
N ASN A 149 -6.62 17.04 0.68
CA ASN A 149 -5.83 17.92 -0.16
C ASN A 149 -4.35 17.52 -0.21
N ASP A 150 -3.80 17.02 0.89
CA ASP A 150 -2.43 16.50 0.95
C ASP A 150 -2.28 15.25 0.07
N LEU A 151 -3.28 14.36 0.10
CA LEU A 151 -3.30 13.15 -0.70
C LEU A 151 -3.44 13.45 -2.19
N ILE A 152 -4.36 14.35 -2.57
CA ILE A 152 -4.49 14.82 -3.95
C ILE A 152 -3.18 15.43 -4.42
N SER A 153 -2.55 16.31 -3.63
CA SER A 153 -1.28 16.94 -4.01
C SER A 153 -0.16 15.91 -4.18
N LYS A 154 -0.11 14.87 -3.37
CA LYS A 154 0.86 13.76 -3.52
C LYS A 154 0.62 12.96 -4.80
N ILE A 155 -0.64 12.68 -5.13
CA ILE A 155 -1.00 11.99 -6.38
C ILE A 155 -0.63 12.83 -7.58
N GLU A 156 -0.98 14.11 -7.58
CA GLU A 156 -0.64 15.04 -8.67
C GLU A 156 0.87 15.23 -8.83
N ALA A 157 1.62 15.16 -7.74
CA ALA A 157 3.09 15.21 -7.77
C ALA A 157 3.73 13.98 -8.44
N ALA A 158 3.00 12.88 -8.59
CA ALA A 158 3.47 11.70 -9.31
C ALA A 158 3.26 11.78 -10.83
N TYR A 159 2.40 12.67 -11.32
CA TYR A 159 2.04 12.76 -12.74
C TYR A 159 3.19 13.18 -13.69
N PRO A 160 4.09 14.10 -13.32
CA PRO A 160 5.16 14.54 -14.23
C PRO A 160 6.12 13.39 -14.60
N ASP A 161 6.62 13.41 -15.85
CA ASP A 161 7.53 12.40 -16.38
C ASP A 161 8.81 12.23 -15.55
N HIS A 162 9.34 13.33 -15.00
CA HIS A 162 10.53 13.32 -14.15
C HIS A 162 10.27 12.74 -12.74
N ALA A 163 9.00 12.53 -12.38
CA ALA A 163 8.59 11.85 -11.15
C ALA A 163 8.25 10.38 -11.46
N GLN A 164 6.97 10.07 -11.63
CA GLN A 164 6.50 8.72 -11.94
C GLN A 164 5.62 8.64 -13.19
N GLY A 165 5.52 9.74 -13.97
CA GLY A 165 4.59 9.84 -15.09
C GLY A 165 4.75 8.78 -16.16
N LEU A 166 5.98 8.33 -16.43
CA LEU A 166 6.26 7.29 -17.43
C LEU A 166 6.06 5.86 -16.93
N HIS A 167 5.77 5.68 -15.63
CA HIS A 167 5.66 4.35 -15.04
C HIS A 167 4.23 3.80 -15.08
N TYR A 168 4.14 2.50 -15.32
CA TYR A 168 2.96 1.70 -15.02
C TYR A 168 3.04 1.23 -13.56
N PRO A 169 1.99 1.42 -12.74
CA PRO A 169 1.97 0.93 -11.36
C PRO A 169 2.15 -0.58 -11.24
N SER A 170 2.55 -1.05 -10.05
CA SER A 170 2.78 -2.47 -9.78
C SER A 170 1.57 -3.35 -10.11
N MET A 171 0.36 -2.92 -9.79
CA MET A 171 -0.88 -3.65 -10.10
C MET A 171 -1.05 -3.88 -11.61
N HIS A 172 -0.78 -2.86 -12.45
CA HIS A 172 -0.81 -3.01 -13.90
C HIS A 172 0.24 -4.02 -14.38
N GLN A 173 1.44 -3.97 -13.80
CA GLN A 173 2.50 -4.93 -14.12
C GLN A 173 2.11 -6.35 -13.71
N ASP A 174 1.53 -6.54 -12.52
CA ASP A 174 1.06 -7.84 -12.05
C ASP A 174 -0.02 -8.43 -12.98
N TYR A 175 -1.02 -7.63 -13.30
CA TYR A 175 -2.08 -8.02 -14.23
C TYR A 175 -1.53 -8.45 -15.60
N ASN A 176 -0.62 -7.65 -16.19
CA ASN A 176 -0.02 -7.95 -17.50
C ASN A 176 0.90 -9.17 -17.48
N HIS A 177 1.41 -9.56 -16.31
CA HIS A 177 2.16 -10.83 -16.14
C HIS A 177 1.27 -12.02 -15.76
N GLY A 178 -0.06 -11.86 -15.81
CA GLY A 178 -1.01 -12.93 -15.48
C GLY A 178 -1.07 -13.27 -14.00
N ARG A 179 -0.75 -12.33 -13.11
CA ARG A 179 -0.82 -12.48 -11.65
C ARG A 179 -2.06 -11.80 -11.08
N LEU A 180 -2.60 -12.35 -10.00
CA LEU A 180 -3.60 -11.66 -9.18
C LEU A 180 -3.02 -10.38 -8.61
N THR A 181 -3.89 -9.38 -8.45
CA THR A 181 -3.50 -8.07 -7.94
C THR A 181 -3.65 -7.97 -6.42
N GLU A 182 -3.23 -6.84 -5.86
CA GLU A 182 -3.40 -6.51 -4.44
C GLU A 182 -4.72 -5.78 -4.15
N ILE A 183 -5.73 -5.82 -5.05
CA ILE A 183 -6.95 -5.02 -4.94
C ILE A 183 -7.70 -5.23 -3.63
N ASP A 184 -7.73 -6.47 -3.11
CA ASP A 184 -8.41 -6.82 -1.86
C ASP A 184 -7.75 -6.21 -0.62
N TYR A 185 -6.47 -5.87 -0.72
CA TYR A 185 -5.71 -5.22 0.36
C TYR A 185 -5.67 -3.69 0.24
N LEU A 186 -6.21 -3.15 -0.86
CA LEU A 186 -6.32 -1.74 -1.17
C LEU A 186 -7.79 -1.30 -1.09
N ASN A 187 -8.44 -1.10 -2.24
CA ASN A 187 -9.84 -0.67 -2.32
C ASN A 187 -10.79 -1.68 -1.64
N GLY A 188 -10.57 -2.98 -1.80
CA GLY A 188 -11.37 -4.02 -1.12
C GLY A 188 -11.30 -3.90 0.39
N GLN A 189 -10.12 -3.63 0.97
CA GLN A 189 -10.01 -3.43 2.42
C GLN A 189 -10.69 -2.14 2.90
N ILE A 190 -10.72 -1.08 2.10
CA ILE A 190 -11.49 0.14 2.38
C ILE A 190 -13.00 -0.18 2.42
N VAL A 191 -13.48 -0.97 1.46
CA VAL A 191 -14.88 -1.44 1.40
C VAL A 191 -15.24 -2.26 2.65
N ASP A 192 -14.39 -3.19 3.05
CA ASP A 192 -14.62 -4.02 4.24
C ASP A 192 -14.65 -3.19 5.52
N TYR A 193 -13.75 -2.22 5.65
CA TYR A 193 -13.76 -1.29 6.77
C TYR A 193 -15.01 -0.40 6.74
N GLY A 194 -15.39 0.15 5.57
CA GLY A 194 -16.59 0.94 5.40
C GLY A 194 -17.84 0.17 5.86
N LYS A 195 -18.03 -1.07 5.39
CA LYS A 195 -19.13 -1.95 5.80
C LYS A 195 -19.14 -2.18 7.32
N SER A 196 -18.00 -2.43 7.93
CA SER A 196 -17.90 -2.65 9.38
C SER A 196 -18.19 -1.41 10.23
N LEU A 197 -17.99 -0.21 9.67
CA LEU A 197 -18.16 1.09 10.32
C LEU A 197 -19.46 1.81 9.93
N GLY A 198 -20.23 1.26 9.00
CA GLY A 198 -21.46 1.89 8.47
C GLY A 198 -21.18 3.11 7.58
N ILE A 199 -20.03 3.13 6.91
CA ILE A 199 -19.60 4.18 5.96
C ILE A 199 -19.71 3.62 4.54
N GLU A 200 -20.46 4.32 3.68
CA GLU A 200 -20.60 3.94 2.28
C GLU A 200 -19.31 4.26 1.50
N THR A 201 -18.87 3.31 0.65
CA THR A 201 -17.66 3.42 -0.16
C THR A 201 -17.92 2.97 -1.61
N PRO A 202 -18.95 3.53 -2.30
CA PRO A 202 -19.40 3.03 -3.59
C PRO A 202 -18.35 3.12 -4.70
N ASN A 203 -17.48 4.15 -4.69
CA ASN A 203 -16.43 4.28 -5.70
C ASN A 203 -15.32 3.23 -5.51
N ASN A 204 -14.89 3.00 -4.27
CA ASN A 204 -13.91 1.95 -3.96
C ASN A 204 -14.49 0.56 -4.23
N GLU A 205 -15.78 0.31 -3.95
CA GLU A 205 -16.47 -0.94 -4.24
C GLU A 205 -16.55 -1.19 -5.76
N LEU A 206 -16.96 -0.18 -6.54
CA LEU A 206 -16.98 -0.29 -7.99
C LEU A 206 -15.60 -0.62 -8.57
N ILE A 207 -14.55 0.08 -8.12
CA ILE A 207 -13.17 -0.15 -8.57
C ILE A 207 -12.73 -1.59 -8.23
N THR A 208 -13.04 -2.08 -7.03
CA THR A 208 -12.73 -3.45 -6.62
C THR A 208 -13.37 -4.46 -7.57
N HIS A 209 -14.66 -4.29 -7.88
CA HIS A 209 -15.35 -5.18 -8.81
C HIS A 209 -14.80 -5.11 -10.24
N LEU A 210 -14.41 -3.92 -10.72
CA LEU A 210 -13.81 -3.77 -12.05
C LEU A 210 -12.47 -4.52 -12.16
N ILE A 211 -11.63 -4.45 -11.15
CA ILE A 211 -10.37 -5.20 -11.13
C ILE A 211 -10.63 -6.70 -11.03
N HIS A 212 -11.52 -7.16 -10.15
CA HIS A 212 -11.91 -8.59 -10.11
C HIS A 212 -12.43 -9.08 -11.46
N GLN A 213 -13.22 -8.24 -12.17
CA GLN A 213 -13.70 -8.58 -13.52
C GLN A 213 -12.57 -8.70 -14.54
N LEU A 214 -11.50 -7.89 -14.40
CA LEU A 214 -10.29 -8.05 -15.21
C LEU A 214 -9.56 -9.35 -14.87
N GLU A 215 -9.41 -9.65 -13.58
CA GLU A 215 -8.72 -10.85 -13.10
C GLU A 215 -9.39 -12.16 -13.55
N MET A 216 -10.70 -12.17 -13.76
CA MET A 216 -11.41 -13.34 -14.33
C MET A 216 -10.88 -13.77 -15.72
N LYS A 217 -10.19 -12.87 -16.45
CA LYS A 217 -9.57 -13.18 -17.73
C LYS A 217 -8.20 -13.85 -17.57
N LEU A 218 -7.63 -13.82 -16.37
CA LEU A 218 -6.35 -14.44 -16.09
C LEU A 218 -6.57 -15.96 -16.00
N ASN A 219 -5.88 -16.72 -16.86
CA ASN A 219 -5.84 -18.19 -16.77
C ASN A 219 -4.90 -18.59 -15.62
N ILE A 220 -5.32 -18.33 -14.38
CA ILE A 220 -4.56 -18.76 -13.21
C ILE A 220 -4.81 -20.25 -13.06
N ASN A 221 -3.83 -21.07 -13.50
CA ASN A 221 -3.81 -22.46 -13.12
C ASN A 221 -3.65 -22.51 -11.60
N GLU A 222 -4.65 -22.99 -10.89
CA GLU A 222 -4.54 -23.34 -9.47
C GLU A 222 -3.41 -24.36 -9.32
N TYR A 223 -2.34 -23.95 -8.64
CA TYR A 223 -1.27 -24.84 -8.21
C TYR A 223 -1.60 -25.48 -6.86
#